data_23449e597346baf2afda51f347cd5b6e
#
_entry.id   23449e597346baf2afda51f347cd5b6e
#
_cell.length_a   1.000
_cell.length_b   1.000
_cell.length_c   1.000
_cell.angle_alpha   90.00
_cell.angle_beta   90.00
_cell.angle_gamma   90.00
#
_symmetry.space_group_name_H-M   'P 1'
#
loop_
_entity.id
_entity.type
_entity.pdbx_description
1 polymer ?
#
loop_
_entity_poly.entity_id
_entity_poly.type
_entity_poly.pdbx_seq_one_letter_code
_entity_poly.pdbx_strand_id
1 'polypeptide(L)'
;MLHFCKKHLNQSMKQKLYQQIVERKKSGRKSFSVLIDPDKVDVPKTDKLIRLAMDAKVDYFFVGGSLVISNNVDECISQIKASCNIPVLLFPGAPSQVSTFADAILYLSLISGRNPEL
;
A
#
# COMPACT_ATOMS: atom_id res chain seq x y z
N MET A 1 0.04 -9.50 27.34
CA MET A 1 1.45 -9.19 27.03
C MET A 1 1.79 -9.31 25.54
N LEU A 2 1.36 -10.34 24.83
CA LEU A 2 1.62 -10.50 23.38
C LEU A 2 0.93 -9.45 22.49
N HIS A 3 -0.20 -8.88 22.90
CA HIS A 3 -0.92 -7.83 22.16
C HIS A 3 -0.22 -6.46 22.17
N PHE A 4 0.53 -6.15 23.22
CA PHE A 4 1.28 -4.88 23.35
C PHE A 4 2.53 -4.88 22.46
N CYS A 5 3.19 -6.03 22.30
CA CYS A 5 4.37 -6.19 21.47
C CYS A 5 4.07 -6.03 19.97
N LYS A 6 2.92 -6.56 19.49
CA LYS A 6 2.49 -6.42 18.08
C LYS A 6 2.14 -4.97 17.71
N LYS A 7 1.56 -4.19 18.63
CA LYS A 7 1.25 -2.77 18.38
C LYS A 7 2.50 -1.90 18.26
N HIS A 8 3.49 -2.13 19.10
CA HIS A 8 4.77 -1.40 19.05
C HIS A 8 5.62 -1.79 17.83
N LEU A 9 5.62 -3.07 17.44
CA LEU A 9 6.33 -3.51 16.23
C LEU A 9 5.76 -2.86 14.97
N ASN A 10 4.44 -2.76 14.88
CA ASN A 10 3.75 -2.16 13.73
C ASN A 10 4.03 -0.64 13.61
N GLN A 11 4.08 0.07 14.71
CA GLN A 11 4.41 1.50 14.72
C GLN A 11 5.88 1.76 14.35
N SER A 12 6.80 0.94 14.83
CA SER A 12 8.23 1.00 14.48
C SER A 12 8.47 0.71 13.00
N MET A 13 7.74 -0.24 12.41
CA MET A 13 7.86 -0.57 10.99
C MET A 13 7.31 0.54 10.08
N LYS A 14 6.20 1.17 10.44
CA LYS A 14 5.62 2.30 9.70
C LYS A 14 6.54 3.52 9.67
N GLN A 15 7.19 3.83 10.78
CA GLN A 15 8.20 4.89 10.84
C GLN A 15 9.43 4.57 9.99
N LYS A 16 9.86 3.31 9.96
CA LYS A 16 10.98 2.86 9.13
C LYS A 16 10.70 3.03 7.64
N LEU A 17 9.49 2.70 7.18
CA LEU A 17 9.13 2.83 5.76
C LEU A 17 9.18 4.30 5.29
N TYR A 18 8.62 5.22 6.07
CA TYR A 18 8.70 6.64 5.77
C TYR A 18 10.15 7.14 5.69
N GLN A 19 10.97 6.75 6.66
CA GLN A 19 12.40 7.10 6.69
C GLN A 19 13.13 6.55 5.46
N GLN A 20 12.87 5.31 5.07
CA GLN A 20 13.45 4.71 3.86
C GLN A 20 13.10 5.49 2.59
N ILE A 21 11.85 5.92 2.45
CA ILE A 21 11.40 6.72 1.30
C ILE A 21 12.12 8.07 1.27
N VAL A 22 12.24 8.74 2.43
CA VAL A 22 12.93 10.03 2.55
C VAL A 22 14.42 9.88 2.25
N GLU A 23 15.08 8.87 2.76
CA GLU A 23 16.50 8.59 2.51
C GLU A 23 16.77 8.30 1.03
N ARG A 24 15.92 7.50 0.38
CA ARG A 24 16.00 7.27 -1.07
C ARG A 24 15.89 8.57 -1.85
N LYS A 25 14.94 9.44 -1.49
CA LYS A 25 14.79 10.75 -2.10
C LYS A 25 16.06 11.61 -1.94
N LYS A 26 16.60 11.67 -0.72
CA LYS A 26 17.83 12.44 -0.43
C LYS A 26 19.05 11.94 -1.20
N SER A 27 19.17 10.64 -1.38
CA SER A 27 20.26 10.00 -2.14
C SER A 27 20.06 10.02 -3.66
N GLY A 28 18.96 10.61 -4.17
CA GLY A 28 18.62 10.65 -5.59
C GLY A 28 18.19 9.30 -6.18
N ARG A 29 17.96 8.29 -5.36
CA ARG A 29 17.54 6.95 -5.82
C ARG A 29 16.06 6.97 -6.22
N LYS A 30 15.77 6.52 -7.43
CA LYS A 30 14.40 6.35 -7.90
C LYS A 30 13.80 5.09 -7.31
N SER A 31 12.48 5.10 -7.10
CA SER A 31 11.70 3.92 -6.69
C SER A 31 10.69 3.59 -7.76
N PHE A 32 10.49 2.29 -7.98
CA PHE A 32 9.48 1.79 -8.91
C PHE A 32 8.35 1.13 -8.10
N SER A 33 7.13 1.58 -8.35
CA SER A 33 5.93 1.11 -7.66
C SER A 33 4.89 0.62 -8.65
N VAL A 34 4.14 -0.40 -8.25
CA VAL A 34 3.02 -0.95 -9.03
C VAL A 34 1.72 -0.72 -8.28
N LEU A 35 0.74 -0.12 -8.94
CA LEU A 35 -0.61 0.06 -8.42
C LEU A 35 -1.46 -1.16 -8.78
N ILE A 36 -2.10 -1.74 -7.78
CA ILE A 36 -3.07 -2.82 -7.92
C ILE A 36 -4.45 -2.27 -7.52
N ASP A 37 -5.37 -2.32 -8.47
CA ASP A 37 -6.78 -2.02 -8.22
C ASP A 37 -7.49 -3.34 -7.86
N PRO A 38 -7.94 -3.52 -6.61
CA PRO A 38 -8.50 -4.80 -6.15
C PRO A 38 -9.80 -5.18 -6.86
N ASP A 39 -10.51 -4.22 -7.47
CA ASP A 39 -11.71 -4.50 -8.23
C ASP A 39 -11.45 -5.00 -9.66
N LYS A 40 -10.22 -4.84 -10.15
CA LYS A 40 -9.83 -5.20 -11.53
C LYS A 40 -9.02 -6.49 -11.62
N VAL A 41 -8.63 -7.05 -10.47
CA VAL A 41 -7.82 -8.26 -10.42
C VAL A 41 -8.53 -9.35 -9.62
N ASP A 42 -8.31 -10.59 -10.05
CA ASP A 42 -8.66 -11.79 -9.31
C ASP A 42 -7.41 -12.43 -8.70
N VAL A 43 -7.58 -13.45 -7.88
CA VAL A 43 -6.47 -14.14 -7.19
C VAL A 43 -5.39 -14.61 -8.15
N PRO A 44 -5.69 -15.32 -9.27
CA PRO A 44 -4.66 -15.76 -10.22
C PRO A 44 -3.91 -14.62 -10.91
N LYS A 45 -4.60 -13.52 -11.24
CA LYS A 45 -3.97 -12.34 -11.84
C LYS A 45 -3.08 -11.63 -10.85
N THR A 46 -3.51 -11.53 -9.60
CA THR A 46 -2.72 -10.95 -8.52
C THR A 46 -1.44 -11.75 -8.30
N ASP A 47 -1.49 -13.08 -8.24
CA ASP A 47 -0.31 -13.93 -8.10
C ASP A 47 0.69 -13.76 -9.25
N LYS A 48 0.17 -13.72 -10.49
CA LYS A 48 1.02 -13.47 -11.66
C LYS A 48 1.70 -12.10 -11.59
N LEU A 49 0.95 -11.07 -11.19
CA LEU A 49 1.46 -9.71 -11.04
C LEU A 49 2.55 -9.63 -9.96
N ILE A 50 2.33 -10.28 -8.81
CA ILE A 50 3.32 -10.34 -7.72
C ILE A 50 4.63 -10.97 -8.20
N ARG A 51 4.57 -12.09 -8.93
CA ARG A 51 5.78 -12.75 -9.48
C ARG A 51 6.54 -11.83 -10.42
N LEU A 52 5.83 -11.19 -11.36
CA LEU A 52 6.44 -10.23 -12.28
C LEU A 52 7.07 -9.03 -11.54
N ALA A 53 6.39 -8.53 -10.51
CA ALA A 53 6.89 -7.44 -9.70
C ALA A 53 8.16 -7.82 -8.92
N MET A 54 8.23 -9.03 -8.38
CA MET A 54 9.42 -9.55 -7.72
C MET A 54 10.59 -9.67 -8.69
N ASP A 55 10.36 -10.21 -9.88
CA ASP A 55 11.38 -10.34 -10.93
C ASP A 55 11.88 -8.96 -11.40
N ALA A 56 10.98 -7.99 -11.51
CA ALA A 56 11.28 -6.60 -11.87
C ALA A 56 11.87 -5.77 -10.71
N LYS A 57 12.03 -6.35 -9.52
CA LYS A 57 12.53 -5.68 -8.30
C LYS A 57 11.75 -4.41 -7.97
N VAL A 58 10.41 -4.52 -8.00
CA VAL A 58 9.50 -3.45 -7.58
C VAL A 58 9.76 -3.08 -6.13
N ASP A 59 9.81 -1.80 -5.82
CA ASP A 59 10.11 -1.30 -4.47
C ASP A 59 8.87 -1.28 -3.58
N TYR A 60 7.70 -0.94 -4.15
CA TYR A 60 6.45 -0.81 -3.39
C TYR A 60 5.25 -1.27 -4.20
N PHE A 61 4.27 -1.86 -3.52
CA PHE A 61 2.92 -2.00 -4.03
C PHE A 61 2.03 -0.89 -3.52
N PHE A 62 1.24 -0.30 -4.39
CA PHE A 62 0.11 0.55 -4.04
C PHE A 62 -1.17 -0.24 -4.27
N VAL A 63 -2.04 -0.30 -3.27
CA VAL A 63 -3.33 -0.98 -3.38
C VAL A 63 -4.46 0.02 -3.18
N GLY A 64 -5.36 0.07 -4.12
CA GLY A 64 -6.50 0.99 -4.10
C GLY A 64 -6.92 1.43 -5.49
N GLY A 65 -7.92 2.28 -5.56
CA GLY A 65 -8.46 2.83 -6.80
C GLY A 65 -9.42 3.97 -6.52
N SER A 66 -9.87 4.66 -7.59
CA SER A 66 -10.76 5.82 -7.49
C SER A 66 -12.16 5.47 -7.01
N LEU A 67 -12.61 4.26 -7.24
CA LEU A 67 -13.89 3.70 -6.80
C LEU A 67 -13.68 2.22 -6.49
N VAL A 68 -13.42 1.89 -5.24
CA VAL A 68 -13.41 0.49 -4.80
C VAL A 68 -14.80 0.18 -4.23
N ILE A 69 -15.54 -0.64 -4.96
CA ILE A 69 -16.94 -1.00 -4.63
C ILE A 69 -16.97 -2.23 -3.71
N SER A 70 -15.92 -3.04 -3.76
CA SER A 70 -15.82 -4.29 -3.00
C SER A 70 -14.87 -4.18 -1.80
N ASN A 71 -15.15 -5.00 -0.77
CA ASN A 71 -14.27 -5.13 0.41
C ASN A 71 -13.00 -5.96 0.15
N ASN A 72 -12.56 -6.05 -1.11
CA ASN A 72 -11.45 -6.90 -1.52
C ASN A 72 -10.06 -6.31 -1.20
N VAL A 73 -10.00 -5.12 -0.63
CA VAL A 73 -8.73 -4.46 -0.28
C VAL A 73 -7.91 -5.29 0.70
N ASP A 74 -8.53 -5.74 1.79
CA ASP A 74 -7.86 -6.53 2.82
C ASP A 74 -7.40 -7.89 2.30
N GLU A 75 -8.22 -8.54 1.47
CA GLU A 75 -7.89 -9.82 0.85
C GLU A 75 -6.71 -9.67 -0.12
N CYS A 76 -6.74 -8.66 -0.97
CA CYS A 76 -5.65 -8.34 -1.90
C CYS A 76 -4.34 -8.06 -1.16
N ILE A 77 -4.36 -7.24 -0.11
CA ILE A 77 -3.17 -6.94 0.70
C ILE A 77 -2.66 -8.20 1.38
N SER A 78 -3.55 -9.02 1.95
CA SER A 78 -3.17 -10.27 2.61
C SER A 78 -2.51 -11.25 1.64
N GLN A 79 -3.00 -11.35 0.42
CA GLN A 79 -2.41 -12.17 -0.64
C GLN A 79 -1.00 -11.70 -1.01
N ILE A 80 -0.80 -10.39 -1.19
CA ILE A 80 0.51 -9.82 -1.49
C ILE A 80 1.50 -10.13 -0.35
N LYS A 81 1.09 -9.90 0.89
CA LYS A 81 1.96 -10.09 2.07
C LYS A 81 2.26 -11.56 2.36
N ALA A 82 1.41 -12.48 1.95
CA ALA A 82 1.68 -13.91 2.02
C ALA A 82 2.69 -14.38 0.97
N SER A 83 2.79 -13.67 -0.16
CA SER A 83 3.59 -14.06 -1.32
C SER A 83 4.97 -13.39 -1.37
N CYS A 84 5.12 -12.19 -0.79
CA CYS A 84 6.38 -11.45 -0.83
C CYS A 84 6.54 -10.47 0.34
N ASN A 85 7.75 -9.90 0.48
CA ASN A 85 8.09 -8.91 1.51
C ASN A 85 8.10 -7.46 0.99
N ILE A 86 7.61 -7.23 -0.23
CA ILE A 86 7.52 -5.87 -0.78
C ILE A 86 6.49 -5.07 0.04
N PRO A 87 6.85 -3.87 0.53
CA PRO A 87 5.92 -3.06 1.31
C PRO A 87 4.68 -2.67 0.53
N VAL A 88 3.53 -2.72 1.21
CA VAL A 88 2.23 -2.38 0.63
C VAL A 88 1.73 -1.07 1.21
N LEU A 89 1.54 -0.07 0.35
CA LEU A 89 0.97 1.23 0.68
C LEU A 89 -0.46 1.30 0.18
N LEU A 90 -1.35 1.70 1.04
CA LEU A 90 -2.74 1.91 0.68
C LEU A 90 -2.89 3.23 -0.09
N PHE A 91 -3.60 3.18 -1.20
CA PHE A 91 -3.95 4.33 -2.04
C PHE A 91 -5.46 4.50 -2.05
N PRO A 92 -6.06 5.05 -0.96
CA PRO A 92 -7.51 5.07 -0.81
C PRO A 92 -8.16 6.11 -1.72
N GLY A 93 -9.19 5.70 -2.44
CA GLY A 93 -10.06 6.60 -3.20
C GLY A 93 -11.17 7.25 -2.34
N ALA A 94 -11.41 6.71 -1.13
CA ALA A 94 -12.38 7.24 -0.17
C ALA A 94 -11.91 6.98 1.28
N PRO A 95 -12.35 7.80 2.25
CA PRO A 95 -11.98 7.64 3.67
C PRO A 95 -12.37 6.29 4.29
N SER A 96 -13.40 5.65 3.73
CA SER A 96 -13.86 4.32 4.17
C SER A 96 -12.94 3.16 3.76
N GLN A 97 -11.99 3.40 2.84
CA GLN A 97 -11.08 2.37 2.30
C GLN A 97 -9.78 2.27 3.08
N VAL A 98 -9.85 2.30 4.41
CA VAL A 98 -8.68 2.17 5.27
C VAL A 98 -8.51 0.71 5.69
N SER A 99 -7.32 0.16 5.45
CA SER A 99 -6.96 -1.20 5.86
C SER A 99 -5.83 -1.18 6.89
N THR A 100 -5.97 -1.96 7.95
CA THR A 100 -4.92 -2.15 8.96
C THR A 100 -3.84 -3.13 8.53
N PHE A 101 -4.05 -3.86 7.45
CA PHE A 101 -3.08 -4.82 6.90
C PHE A 101 -1.97 -4.14 6.08
N ALA A 102 -2.20 -2.91 5.59
CA ALA A 102 -1.20 -2.16 4.85
C ALA A 102 -0.06 -1.67 5.76
N ASP A 103 1.14 -1.54 5.17
CA ASP A 103 2.32 -1.03 5.87
C ASP A 103 2.30 0.49 6.03
N ALA A 104 1.65 1.18 5.08
CA ALA A 104 1.44 2.63 5.13
C ALA A 104 0.21 3.04 4.32
N ILE A 105 -0.17 4.30 4.44
CA ILE A 105 -1.26 4.91 3.67
C ILE A 105 -0.74 6.19 3.01
N LEU A 106 -1.09 6.39 1.74
CA LEU A 106 -0.86 7.65 1.04
C LEU A 106 -2.05 8.58 1.28
N TYR A 107 -1.77 9.67 1.96
CA TYR A 107 -2.76 10.73 2.15
C TYR A 107 -2.72 11.68 0.95
N LEU A 108 -3.78 11.67 0.16
CA LEU A 108 -3.94 12.62 -0.94
C LEU A 108 -4.64 13.87 -0.41
N SER A 109 -3.94 15.00 -0.44
CA SER A 109 -4.59 16.28 -0.23
C SER A 109 -4.82 16.94 -1.59
N LEU A 110 -6.09 17.02 -1.99
CA LEU A 110 -6.51 17.79 -3.15
C LEU A 110 -6.75 19.24 -2.70
N ILE A 111 -5.90 20.14 -3.21
CA ILE A 111 -6.15 21.57 -3.09
C ILE A 111 -7.08 21.96 -4.24
N SER A 112 -8.37 21.76 -4.05
CA SER A 112 -9.40 22.24 -4.96
C SER A 112 -10.14 23.38 -4.27
N GLY A 113 -9.91 24.58 -4.75
CA GLY A 113 -10.29 25.81 -4.05
C GLY A 113 -11.78 26.10 -3.88
N ARG A 114 -12.71 25.20 -4.19
CA ARG A 114 -14.17 25.47 -4.10
C ARG A 114 -15.05 24.29 -3.75
N ASN A 115 -14.53 23.10 -3.54
CA ASN A 115 -15.37 21.98 -3.13
C ASN A 115 -15.11 21.66 -1.66
N PRO A 116 -16.08 21.89 -0.74
CA PRO A 116 -15.90 21.65 0.69
C PRO A 116 -15.86 20.16 1.06
N GLU A 117 -16.11 19.25 0.11
CA GLU A 117 -16.09 17.80 0.31
C GLU A 117 -14.76 17.15 -0.11
N LEU A 118 -13.79 17.94 -0.59
CA LEU A 118 -12.47 17.45 -1.00
C LEU A 118 -11.36 17.84 -0.03
#